data_6635310de27ffe6c5ca44482a6ead227
#
_entry.id   6635310de27ffe6c5ca44482a6ead227
#
_cell.length_a   1.000
_cell.length_b   1.000
_cell.length_c   1.000
_cell.angle_alpha   90.00
_cell.angle_beta   90.00
_cell.angle_gamma   90.00
#
_symmetry.space_group_name_H-M   'P 1'
#
loop_
_entity.id
_entity.type
_entity.pdbx_description
1 polymer ?
#
loop_
_entity_poly.entity_id
_entity_poly.type
_entity_poly.pdbx_seq_one_letter_code
_entity_poly.pdbx_strand_id
1 'polypeptide(L)'
;MRKLKNKTVLITGASSGLGKDFAFLYAEKGYNLVLTARREDNLNIIASDLIKKYNISALIIPADLGEKEGPNKIFNFCEENDIKIDILINNAGYGLTGEFDKISWEDHDTFINVLSTSAIALTRLFLPSMVDRKYGRVVNVSSVAAFAPYTNSGGMYIATKLMLLKFSEMIHNDYKSRNIYSCAVCPGFTHTEFHNDMKEFKSSIPSFMWMDSRKVVEQAYEASMSGKEIIINGWIYKILVFFMKITPKWLVKLRSN
;
A
#
# COMPACT_ATOMS: atom_id res chain seq x y z
N MET A 1 -13.05 -23.25 -3.00
CA MET A 1 -12.40 -22.90 -1.75
C MET A 1 -11.06 -23.62 -1.46
N ARG A 2 -10.82 -24.85 -1.91
CA ARG A 2 -9.55 -25.59 -1.65
C ARG A 2 -8.26 -25.00 -2.27
N LYS A 3 -8.33 -24.21 -3.34
CA LYS A 3 -7.14 -23.68 -4.08
C LYS A 3 -6.42 -22.49 -3.42
N LEU A 4 -7.00 -21.84 -2.42
CA LEU A 4 -6.41 -20.65 -1.78
C LEU A 4 -5.58 -20.96 -0.53
N LYS A 5 -5.85 -22.11 0.13
CA LYS A 5 -5.19 -22.52 1.38
C LYS A 5 -3.66 -22.68 1.34
N ASN A 6 -3.05 -22.66 0.13
CA ASN A 6 -1.61 -22.81 -0.04
C ASN A 6 -0.96 -21.53 -0.60
N LYS A 7 -1.70 -20.40 -0.67
CA LYS A 7 -1.15 -19.14 -1.16
C LYS A 7 -0.74 -18.24 -0.02
N THR A 8 0.39 -17.57 -0.19
CA THR A 8 0.97 -16.70 0.83
C THR A 8 0.94 -15.24 0.39
N VAL A 9 0.55 -14.37 1.30
CA VAL A 9 0.48 -12.93 1.13
C VAL A 9 1.52 -12.25 2.03
N LEU A 10 2.39 -11.45 1.44
CA LEU A 10 3.27 -10.55 2.18
C LEU A 10 2.61 -9.17 2.29
N ILE A 11 2.51 -8.66 3.51
CA ILE A 11 1.88 -7.36 3.79
C ILE A 11 2.86 -6.45 4.52
N THR A 12 3.20 -5.31 3.91
CA THR A 12 4.03 -4.29 4.56
C THR A 12 3.18 -3.29 5.33
N GLY A 13 3.72 -2.77 6.45
CA GLY A 13 2.97 -1.88 7.33
C GLY A 13 1.79 -2.58 8.03
N ALA A 14 1.92 -3.89 8.32
CA ALA A 14 0.83 -4.73 8.81
C ALA A 14 0.44 -4.48 10.28
N SER A 15 1.18 -3.64 11.01
CA SER A 15 0.96 -3.43 12.45
C SER A 15 -0.21 -2.51 12.79
N SER A 16 -0.82 -1.82 11.80
CA SER A 16 -1.95 -0.92 12.01
C SER A 16 -2.68 -0.56 10.71
N GLY A 17 -3.79 0.18 10.82
CA GLY A 17 -4.52 0.79 9.71
C GLY A 17 -4.89 -0.19 8.60
N LEU A 18 -4.74 0.25 7.34
CA LEU A 18 -5.06 -0.58 6.17
C LEU A 18 -4.27 -1.90 6.14
N GLY A 19 -2.99 -1.89 6.57
CA GLY A 19 -2.16 -3.10 6.59
C GLY A 19 -2.72 -4.17 7.51
N LYS A 20 -3.19 -3.78 8.71
CA LYS A 20 -3.90 -4.66 9.64
C LYS A 20 -5.20 -5.19 9.01
N ASP A 21 -5.99 -4.31 8.40
CA ASP A 21 -7.26 -4.72 7.78
C ASP A 21 -7.06 -5.64 6.58
N PHE A 22 -6.00 -5.44 5.78
CA PHE A 22 -5.57 -6.40 4.77
C PHE A 22 -5.24 -7.77 5.40
N ALA A 23 -4.48 -7.80 6.50
CA ALA A 23 -4.12 -9.05 7.16
C ALA A 23 -5.37 -9.83 7.61
N PHE A 24 -6.34 -9.16 8.23
CA PHE A 24 -7.60 -9.79 8.63
C PHE A 24 -8.43 -10.25 7.42
N LEU A 25 -8.52 -9.46 6.36
CA LEU A 25 -9.27 -9.84 5.16
C LEU A 25 -8.69 -11.07 4.48
N TYR A 26 -7.35 -11.09 4.27
CA TYR A 26 -6.73 -12.22 3.60
C TYR A 26 -6.73 -13.49 4.45
N ALA A 27 -6.56 -13.37 5.77
CA ALA A 27 -6.73 -14.49 6.70
C ALA A 27 -8.14 -15.08 6.66
N GLU A 28 -9.18 -14.23 6.66
CA GLU A 28 -10.58 -14.64 6.49
C GLU A 28 -10.83 -15.40 5.18
N LYS A 29 -10.11 -15.04 4.12
CA LYS A 29 -10.14 -15.73 2.82
C LYS A 29 -9.32 -17.02 2.80
N GLY A 30 -8.60 -17.35 3.88
CA GLY A 30 -7.81 -18.58 4.04
C GLY A 30 -6.40 -18.55 3.44
N TYR A 31 -5.81 -17.36 3.27
CA TYR A 31 -4.42 -17.21 2.87
C TYR A 31 -3.47 -17.34 4.06
N ASN A 32 -2.29 -17.87 3.83
CA ASN A 32 -1.17 -17.73 4.75
C ASN A 32 -0.56 -16.34 4.63
N LEU A 33 0.01 -15.83 5.72
CA LEU A 33 0.49 -14.46 5.79
C LEU A 33 1.95 -14.38 6.21
N VAL A 34 2.64 -13.41 5.63
CA VAL A 34 3.89 -12.85 6.12
C VAL A 34 3.64 -11.38 6.43
N LEU A 35 3.76 -11.00 7.69
CA LEU A 35 3.46 -9.65 8.16
C LEU A 35 4.75 -8.92 8.50
N THR A 36 4.95 -7.73 7.95
CA THR A 36 6.13 -6.92 8.25
C THR A 36 5.78 -5.50 8.63
N ALA A 37 6.43 -5.00 9.65
CA ALA A 37 6.44 -3.63 10.15
C ALA A 37 7.58 -3.47 11.17
N ARG A 38 7.80 -2.23 11.66
CA ARG A 38 8.80 -1.95 12.70
C ARG A 38 8.37 -2.44 14.10
N ARG A 39 7.07 -2.33 14.43
CA ARG A 39 6.50 -2.66 15.74
C ARG A 39 6.25 -4.17 15.88
N GLU A 40 7.22 -4.89 16.42
CA GLU A 40 7.19 -6.34 16.56
C GLU A 40 6.06 -6.82 17.49
N ASP A 41 5.85 -6.17 18.62
CA ASP A 41 4.81 -6.54 19.59
C ASP A 41 3.41 -6.51 18.93
N ASN A 42 3.14 -5.47 18.14
CA ASN A 42 1.87 -5.35 17.43
C ASN A 42 1.71 -6.45 16.36
N LEU A 43 2.80 -6.82 15.67
CA LEU A 43 2.77 -7.92 14.70
C LEU A 43 2.48 -9.25 15.39
N ASN A 44 3.09 -9.52 16.55
CA ASN A 44 2.87 -10.73 17.34
C ASN A 44 1.41 -10.86 17.80
N ILE A 45 0.82 -9.77 18.30
CA ILE A 45 -0.59 -9.75 18.71
C ILE A 45 -1.49 -10.07 17.51
N ILE A 46 -1.28 -9.37 16.39
CA ILE A 46 -2.09 -9.57 15.17
C ILE A 46 -1.94 -10.98 14.62
N ALA A 47 -0.71 -11.50 14.52
CA ALA A 47 -0.46 -12.85 14.01
C ALA A 47 -1.13 -13.92 14.89
N SER A 48 -1.03 -13.80 16.21
CA SER A 48 -1.66 -14.70 17.18
C SER A 48 -3.18 -14.73 17.03
N ASP A 49 -3.81 -13.55 16.90
CA ASP A 49 -5.25 -13.42 16.69
C ASP A 49 -5.71 -14.08 15.37
N LEU A 50 -4.93 -13.85 14.30
CA LEU A 50 -5.23 -14.38 12.97
C LEU A 50 -5.12 -15.92 12.93
N ILE A 51 -4.05 -16.48 13.51
CA ILE A 51 -3.84 -17.93 13.63
C ILE A 51 -5.00 -18.56 14.40
N LYS A 52 -5.31 -18.00 15.58
CA LYS A 52 -6.39 -18.52 16.43
C LYS A 52 -7.76 -18.45 15.76
N LYS A 53 -8.04 -17.36 15.05
CA LYS A 53 -9.39 -17.10 14.50
C LYS A 53 -9.64 -17.81 13.19
N TYR A 54 -8.62 -17.92 12.31
CA TYR A 54 -8.80 -18.37 10.94
C TYR A 54 -8.07 -19.67 10.59
N ASN A 55 -7.28 -20.21 11.51
CA ASN A 55 -6.52 -21.46 11.33
C ASN A 55 -5.61 -21.43 10.09
N ILE A 56 -4.85 -20.33 9.94
CA ILE A 56 -3.87 -20.10 8.87
C ILE A 56 -2.47 -19.99 9.48
N SER A 57 -1.43 -20.03 8.65
CA SER A 57 -0.07 -19.64 9.07
C SER A 57 0.09 -18.12 8.95
N ALA A 58 0.61 -17.48 10.00
CA ALA A 58 0.97 -16.07 9.98
C ALA A 58 2.36 -15.91 10.61
N LEU A 59 3.33 -15.58 9.77
CA LEU A 59 4.71 -15.31 10.18
C LEU A 59 4.95 -13.82 10.26
N ILE A 60 5.85 -13.41 11.14
CA ILE A 60 6.23 -12.00 11.28
C ILE A 60 7.69 -11.79 10.94
N ILE A 61 7.99 -10.65 10.33
CA ILE A 61 9.35 -10.19 10.02
C ILE A 61 9.43 -8.72 10.42
N PRO A 62 9.96 -8.41 11.61
CA PRO A 62 10.24 -7.03 11.98
C PRO A 62 11.31 -6.44 11.06
N ALA A 63 10.93 -5.40 10.30
CA ALA A 63 11.84 -4.70 9.39
C ALA A 63 11.48 -3.22 9.27
N ASP A 64 12.50 -2.38 9.15
CA ASP A 64 12.35 -0.97 8.78
C ASP A 64 12.57 -0.81 7.28
N LEU A 65 11.52 -0.37 6.58
CA LEU A 65 11.56 -0.10 5.15
C LEU A 65 12.14 1.30 4.81
N GLY A 66 12.47 2.09 5.80
CA GLY A 66 13.29 3.29 5.66
C GLY A 66 14.77 2.95 5.45
N GLU A 67 15.21 1.80 5.94
CA GLU A 67 16.55 1.29 5.74
C GLU A 67 16.69 0.61 4.37
N LYS A 68 17.82 0.82 3.69
CA LYS A 68 18.09 0.24 2.35
C LYS A 68 18.06 -1.30 2.36
N GLU A 69 18.48 -1.90 3.48
CA GLU A 69 18.52 -3.36 3.65
C GLU A 69 17.16 -3.97 4.05
N GLY A 70 16.18 -3.16 4.44
CA GLY A 70 14.87 -3.64 4.86
C GLY A 70 14.21 -4.60 3.87
N PRO A 71 14.11 -4.28 2.57
CA PRO A 71 13.57 -5.19 1.56
C PRO A 71 14.35 -6.51 1.43
N ASN A 72 15.69 -6.46 1.47
CA ASN A 72 16.53 -7.66 1.40
C ASN A 72 16.35 -8.56 2.63
N LYS A 73 16.25 -7.99 3.83
CA LYS A 73 15.96 -8.74 5.05
C LYS A 73 14.68 -9.56 4.93
N ILE A 74 13.62 -8.96 4.39
CA ILE A 74 12.33 -9.62 4.19
C ILE A 74 12.45 -10.74 3.14
N PHE A 75 13.13 -10.46 2.03
CA PHE A 75 13.31 -11.41 0.95
C PHE A 75 14.14 -12.62 1.41
N ASN A 76 15.28 -12.39 2.05
CA ASN A 76 16.17 -13.45 2.55
C ASN A 76 15.45 -14.36 3.55
N PHE A 77 14.70 -13.79 4.49
CA PHE A 77 13.87 -14.58 5.40
C PHE A 77 12.90 -15.50 4.66
N CYS A 78 12.24 -15.00 3.61
CA CYS A 78 11.32 -15.82 2.81
C CYS A 78 12.05 -16.94 2.07
N GLU A 79 13.22 -16.66 1.49
CA GLU A 79 14.02 -17.66 0.78
C GLU A 79 14.59 -18.74 1.74
N GLU A 80 15.15 -18.35 2.89
CA GLU A 80 15.68 -19.25 3.91
C GLU A 80 14.63 -20.19 4.50
N ASN A 81 13.35 -19.79 4.49
CA ASN A 81 12.23 -20.60 4.99
C ASN A 81 11.38 -21.23 3.87
N ASP A 82 11.85 -21.20 2.61
CA ASP A 82 11.14 -21.69 1.42
C ASP A 82 9.70 -21.14 1.27
N ILE A 83 9.49 -19.86 1.61
CA ILE A 83 8.20 -19.19 1.54
C ILE A 83 8.04 -18.51 0.18
N LYS A 84 7.12 -19.02 -0.62
CA LYS A 84 6.81 -18.44 -1.93
C LYS A 84 5.69 -17.42 -1.79
N ILE A 85 5.99 -16.15 -2.08
CA ILE A 85 5.00 -15.06 -2.04
C ILE A 85 4.17 -15.07 -3.32
N ASP A 86 2.87 -15.22 -3.19
CA ASP A 86 1.89 -15.18 -4.28
C ASP A 86 1.27 -13.79 -4.46
N ILE A 87 1.12 -13.06 -3.37
CA ILE A 87 0.55 -11.72 -3.34
C ILE A 87 1.44 -10.82 -2.49
N LEU A 88 1.88 -9.70 -3.06
CA LEU A 88 2.64 -8.67 -2.38
C LEU A 88 1.78 -7.43 -2.17
N ILE A 89 1.58 -7.01 -0.92
CA ILE A 89 0.86 -5.79 -0.56
C ILE A 89 1.83 -4.75 -0.03
N ASN A 90 2.22 -3.83 -0.88
CA ASN A 90 3.02 -2.67 -0.57
C ASN A 90 2.10 -1.58 0.02
N ASN A 91 1.94 -1.62 1.33
CA ASN A 91 1.05 -0.73 2.06
C ASN A 91 1.81 0.20 3.03
N ALA A 92 3.02 -0.12 3.44
CA ALA A 92 3.77 0.69 4.39
C ALA A 92 3.82 2.17 3.97
N GLY A 93 3.62 3.06 4.94
CA GLY A 93 3.63 4.48 4.72
C GLY A 93 3.22 5.24 5.97
N TYR A 94 3.59 6.52 6.01
CA TYR A 94 3.23 7.47 7.06
C TYR A 94 3.13 8.88 6.47
N GLY A 95 2.60 9.83 7.23
CA GLY A 95 2.57 11.24 6.85
C GLY A 95 3.82 11.95 7.33
N LEU A 96 4.39 12.82 6.49
CA LEU A 96 5.46 13.74 6.85
C LEU A 96 4.95 15.16 6.64
N THR A 97 4.91 15.94 7.72
CA THR A 97 4.38 17.31 7.72
C THR A 97 5.52 18.32 7.90
N GLY A 98 5.41 19.46 7.25
CA GLY A 98 6.38 20.54 7.33
C GLY A 98 6.67 21.17 5.97
N GLU A 99 7.33 22.32 5.97
CA GLU A 99 7.84 22.94 4.74
C GLU A 99 9.04 22.14 4.24
N PHE A 100 9.20 22.02 2.92
CA PHE A 100 10.20 21.16 2.30
C PHE A 100 11.65 21.49 2.78
N ASP A 101 11.97 22.75 2.92
CA ASP A 101 13.29 23.21 3.35
C ASP A 101 13.55 23.13 4.87
N LYS A 102 12.51 22.83 5.66
CA LYS A 102 12.58 22.66 7.12
C LYS A 102 12.68 21.21 7.57
N ILE A 103 12.42 20.28 6.66
CA ILE A 103 12.54 18.85 6.90
C ILE A 103 13.96 18.42 6.53
N SER A 104 14.62 17.64 7.38
CA SER A 104 15.96 17.13 7.09
C SER A 104 15.99 16.26 5.84
N TRP A 105 17.16 16.20 5.17
CA TRP A 105 17.31 15.29 4.02
C TRP A 105 17.14 13.83 4.44
N GLU A 106 17.60 13.45 5.61
CA GLU A 106 17.50 12.12 6.18
C GLU A 106 16.03 11.69 6.34
N ASP A 107 15.18 12.62 6.80
CA ASP A 107 13.73 12.36 6.91
C ASP A 107 13.08 12.25 5.52
N HIS A 108 13.48 13.08 4.57
CA HIS A 108 13.01 12.97 3.19
C HIS A 108 13.43 11.65 2.54
N ASP A 109 14.69 11.22 2.69
CA ASP A 109 15.21 9.96 2.15
C ASP A 109 14.47 8.77 2.76
N THR A 110 14.35 8.74 4.09
CA THR A 110 13.58 7.71 4.81
C THR A 110 12.13 7.66 4.33
N PHE A 111 11.49 8.82 4.16
CA PHE A 111 10.12 8.94 3.68
C PHE A 111 9.95 8.36 2.27
N ILE A 112 10.85 8.72 1.34
CA ILE A 112 10.85 8.21 -0.04
C ILE A 112 11.08 6.69 -0.04
N ASN A 113 12.01 6.20 0.79
CA ASN A 113 12.31 4.79 0.92
C ASN A 113 11.07 4.00 1.38
N VAL A 114 10.42 4.42 2.45
CA VAL A 114 9.22 3.72 2.96
C VAL A 114 8.07 3.75 1.96
N LEU A 115 7.78 4.91 1.33
CA LEU A 115 6.57 5.08 0.53
C LEU A 115 6.69 4.58 -0.91
N SER A 116 7.91 4.46 -1.44
CA SER A 116 8.13 4.14 -2.86
C SER A 116 9.25 3.15 -3.10
N THR A 117 10.49 3.47 -2.69
CA THR A 117 11.67 2.70 -3.08
C THR A 117 11.60 1.26 -2.56
N SER A 118 11.17 1.06 -1.32
CA SER A 118 11.01 -0.28 -0.74
C SER A 118 9.96 -1.13 -1.46
N ALA A 119 8.85 -0.51 -1.88
CA ALA A 119 7.80 -1.18 -2.65
C ALA A 119 8.31 -1.65 -4.02
N ILE A 120 9.12 -0.82 -4.69
CA ILE A 120 9.78 -1.15 -5.95
C ILE A 120 10.79 -2.27 -5.73
N ALA A 121 11.63 -2.19 -4.70
CA ALA A 121 12.63 -3.19 -4.35
C ALA A 121 11.98 -4.55 -4.02
N LEU A 122 10.98 -4.59 -3.16
CA LEU A 122 10.24 -5.82 -2.85
C LEU A 122 9.60 -6.43 -4.10
N THR A 123 8.96 -5.60 -4.93
CA THR A 123 8.40 -6.09 -6.20
C THR A 123 9.49 -6.70 -7.08
N ARG A 124 10.65 -6.05 -7.23
CA ARG A 124 11.78 -6.56 -8.01
C ARG A 124 12.30 -7.89 -7.49
N LEU A 125 12.35 -8.07 -6.17
CA LEU A 125 12.84 -9.30 -5.52
C LEU A 125 11.86 -10.47 -5.70
N PHE A 126 10.55 -10.27 -5.50
CA PHE A 126 9.56 -11.36 -5.55
C PHE A 126 9.00 -11.63 -6.95
N LEU A 127 9.07 -10.69 -7.88
CA LEU A 127 8.51 -10.80 -9.23
C LEU A 127 9.05 -11.98 -10.04
N PRO A 128 10.37 -12.30 -10.05
CA PRO A 128 10.89 -13.43 -10.82
C PRO A 128 10.18 -14.75 -10.45
N SER A 129 10.07 -15.05 -9.16
CA SER A 129 9.39 -16.26 -8.68
C SER A 129 7.89 -16.28 -9.05
N MET A 130 7.22 -15.12 -9.08
CA MET A 130 5.83 -15.01 -9.57
C MET A 130 5.74 -15.30 -11.07
N VAL A 131 6.71 -14.81 -11.85
CA VAL A 131 6.81 -15.07 -13.31
C VAL A 131 6.96 -16.54 -13.60
N ASP A 132 7.88 -17.22 -12.93
CA ASP A 132 8.15 -18.64 -13.11
C ASP A 132 6.91 -19.51 -12.79
N ARG A 133 6.19 -19.16 -11.73
CA ARG A 133 4.94 -19.82 -11.34
C ARG A 133 3.71 -19.41 -12.15
N LYS A 134 3.85 -18.41 -13.06
CA LYS A 134 2.76 -17.84 -13.86
C LYS A 134 1.55 -17.37 -13.00
N TYR A 135 1.86 -16.85 -11.83
CA TYR A 135 0.88 -16.31 -10.91
C TYR A 135 1.52 -15.28 -9.96
N GLY A 136 0.93 -14.09 -9.90
CA GLY A 136 1.31 -13.06 -8.95
C GLY A 136 0.29 -11.94 -8.87
N ARG A 137 0.16 -11.34 -7.70
CA ARG A 137 -0.60 -10.10 -7.48
C ARG A 137 0.29 -9.13 -6.73
N VAL A 138 0.42 -7.91 -7.25
CA VAL A 138 1.11 -6.82 -6.57
C VAL A 138 0.09 -5.72 -6.30
N VAL A 139 -0.12 -5.39 -5.04
CA VAL A 139 -1.04 -4.34 -4.60
C VAL A 139 -0.22 -3.19 -4.06
N ASN A 140 -0.26 -2.05 -4.71
CA ASN A 140 0.46 -0.85 -4.30
C ASN A 140 -0.52 0.17 -3.74
N VAL A 141 -0.44 0.47 -2.44
CA VAL A 141 -1.31 1.47 -1.80
C VAL A 141 -0.79 2.86 -2.10
N SER A 142 -1.31 3.44 -3.18
CA SER A 142 -1.10 4.82 -3.57
C SER A 142 -2.07 5.76 -2.82
N SER A 143 -2.65 6.74 -3.49
CA SER A 143 -3.63 7.69 -2.95
C SER A 143 -4.36 8.40 -4.09
N VAL A 144 -5.55 8.93 -3.84
CA VAL A 144 -6.20 9.91 -4.75
C VAL A 144 -5.34 11.16 -4.93
N ALA A 145 -4.48 11.47 -3.97
CA ALA A 145 -3.51 12.57 -4.06
C ALA A 145 -2.55 12.44 -5.26
N ALA A 146 -2.28 11.21 -5.74
CA ALA A 146 -1.48 10.97 -6.94
C ALA A 146 -2.08 11.60 -8.22
N PHE A 147 -3.36 11.93 -8.21
CA PHE A 147 -4.04 12.58 -9.34
C PHE A 147 -4.13 14.10 -9.19
N ALA A 148 -3.69 14.67 -8.08
CA ALA A 148 -3.77 16.10 -7.85
C ALA A 148 -2.96 16.86 -8.90
N PRO A 149 -3.57 17.83 -9.60
CA PRO A 149 -2.88 18.57 -10.67
C PRO A 149 -1.81 19.53 -10.14
N TYR A 150 -1.97 19.95 -8.90
CA TYR A 150 -1.07 20.86 -8.19
C TYR A 150 -1.30 20.76 -6.68
N THR A 151 -0.25 21.04 -5.91
CA THR A 151 -0.30 21.07 -4.44
C THR A 151 0.73 22.06 -3.91
N ASN A 152 0.32 22.85 -2.93
CA ASN A 152 1.16 23.81 -2.21
C ASN A 152 1.76 23.21 -0.93
N SER A 153 1.28 22.03 -0.53
CA SER A 153 1.67 21.39 0.72
C SER A 153 1.70 19.87 0.58
N GLY A 154 2.31 19.20 1.51
CA GLY A 154 2.38 17.74 1.54
C GLY A 154 3.77 17.17 1.16
N GLY A 155 4.77 18.02 1.03
CA GLY A 155 6.16 17.62 0.79
C GLY A 155 6.29 16.61 -0.34
N MET A 156 7.02 15.53 -0.11
CA MET A 156 7.25 14.46 -1.09
C MET A 156 6.08 13.46 -1.20
N TYR A 157 5.00 13.60 -0.40
CA TYR A 157 3.91 12.60 -0.37
C TYR A 157 3.27 12.38 -1.74
N ILE A 158 2.86 13.45 -2.42
CA ILE A 158 2.21 13.33 -3.72
C ILE A 158 3.15 12.77 -4.78
N ALA A 159 4.41 13.20 -4.76
CA ALA A 159 5.43 12.70 -5.68
C ALA A 159 5.65 11.19 -5.49
N THR A 160 5.77 10.71 -4.25
CA THR A 160 5.94 9.28 -3.95
C THR A 160 4.71 8.47 -4.33
N LYS A 161 3.50 8.99 -4.08
CA LYS A 161 2.26 8.29 -4.44
C LYS A 161 2.01 8.26 -5.95
N LEU A 162 2.41 9.30 -6.69
CA LEU A 162 2.39 9.31 -8.15
C LEU A 162 3.42 8.32 -8.73
N MET A 163 4.64 8.29 -8.17
CA MET A 163 5.66 7.31 -8.56
C MET A 163 5.14 5.88 -8.39
N LEU A 164 4.53 5.57 -7.25
CA LEU A 164 3.99 4.24 -6.97
C LEU A 164 2.81 3.88 -7.89
N LEU A 165 1.95 4.86 -8.22
CA LEU A 165 0.86 4.70 -9.19
C LEU A 165 1.43 4.32 -10.56
N LYS A 166 2.40 5.08 -11.09
CA LYS A 166 3.00 4.85 -12.41
C LYS A 166 3.82 3.56 -12.47
N PHE A 167 4.53 3.24 -11.39
CA PHE A 167 5.20 1.96 -11.26
C PHE A 167 4.20 0.78 -11.32
N SER A 168 3.06 0.90 -10.64
CA SER A 168 2.01 -0.12 -10.68
C SER A 168 1.45 -0.35 -12.08
N GLU A 169 1.18 0.73 -12.81
CA GLU A 169 0.72 0.68 -14.22
C GLU A 169 1.76 -0.03 -15.11
N MET A 170 3.04 0.31 -14.96
CA MET A 170 4.14 -0.32 -15.71
C MET A 170 4.18 -1.83 -15.46
N ILE A 171 4.23 -2.28 -14.18
CA ILE A 171 4.27 -3.71 -13.84
C ILE A 171 3.01 -4.43 -14.35
N HIS A 172 1.84 -3.80 -14.26
CA HIS A 172 0.61 -4.38 -14.79
C HIS A 172 0.73 -4.65 -16.30
N ASN A 173 1.11 -3.65 -17.06
CA ASN A 173 1.15 -3.74 -18.52
C ASN A 173 2.22 -4.71 -19.03
N ASP A 174 3.39 -4.75 -18.38
CA ASP A 174 4.49 -5.62 -18.78
C ASP A 174 4.25 -7.10 -18.47
N TYR A 175 3.45 -7.41 -17.42
CA TYR A 175 3.36 -8.78 -16.90
C TYR A 175 1.95 -9.40 -16.91
N LYS A 176 0.89 -8.67 -17.26
CA LYS A 176 -0.50 -9.21 -17.32
C LYS A 176 -0.67 -10.43 -18.22
N SER A 177 0.07 -10.48 -19.33
CA SER A 177 0.07 -11.64 -20.25
C SER A 177 0.63 -12.91 -19.60
N ARG A 178 1.38 -12.78 -18.52
CA ARG A 178 1.94 -13.88 -17.72
C ARG A 178 1.11 -14.20 -16.47
N ASN A 179 -0.13 -13.70 -16.40
CA ASN A 179 -1.04 -13.84 -15.26
C ASN A 179 -0.52 -13.19 -13.96
N ILE A 180 0.26 -12.11 -14.09
CA ILE A 180 0.71 -11.29 -12.98
C ILE A 180 0.04 -9.92 -13.14
N TYR A 181 -0.71 -9.53 -12.13
CA TYR A 181 -1.45 -8.27 -12.13
C TYR A 181 -0.94 -7.36 -11.01
N SER A 182 -0.60 -6.14 -11.37
CA SER A 182 -0.32 -5.07 -10.42
C SER A 182 -1.52 -4.13 -10.35
N CYS A 183 -1.92 -3.76 -9.14
CA CYS A 183 -3.07 -2.89 -8.88
C CYS A 183 -2.66 -1.72 -8.00
N ALA A 184 -2.77 -0.49 -8.50
CA ALA A 184 -2.67 0.72 -7.70
C ALA A 184 -4.00 0.96 -6.96
N VAL A 185 -3.97 0.88 -5.65
CA VAL A 185 -5.10 1.22 -4.78
C VAL A 185 -4.97 2.68 -4.40
N CYS A 186 -5.98 3.50 -4.75
CA CYS A 186 -5.98 4.93 -4.57
C CYS A 186 -7.11 5.34 -3.61
N PRO A 187 -6.95 5.17 -2.29
CA PRO A 187 -7.94 5.59 -1.33
C PRO A 187 -7.94 7.12 -1.17
N GLY A 188 -9.10 7.64 -0.78
CA GLY A 188 -9.23 8.96 -0.19
C GLY A 188 -8.95 8.95 1.31
N PHE A 189 -9.47 9.93 2.04
CA PHE A 189 -9.35 9.96 3.49
C PHE A 189 -9.99 8.72 4.10
N THR A 190 -9.21 8.00 4.88
CA THR A 190 -9.60 6.72 5.46
C THR A 190 -9.33 6.74 6.96
N HIS A 191 -10.26 6.25 7.76
CA HIS A 191 -10.11 6.13 9.20
C HIS A 191 -9.00 5.12 9.54
N THR A 192 -7.79 5.63 9.78
CA THR A 192 -6.60 4.87 10.16
C THR A 192 -5.73 5.71 11.10
N GLU A 193 -4.67 5.10 11.65
CA GLU A 193 -3.66 5.81 12.45
C GLU A 193 -2.84 6.82 11.62
N PHE A 194 -2.86 6.74 10.29
CA PHE A 194 -2.08 7.58 9.38
C PHE A 194 -2.26 9.09 9.62
N HIS A 195 -3.44 9.51 10.06
CA HIS A 195 -3.77 10.92 10.28
C HIS A 195 -3.74 11.32 11.77
N ASN A 196 -3.24 10.47 12.68
CA ASN A 196 -3.30 10.76 14.11
C ASN A 196 -2.46 11.98 14.51
N ASP A 197 -1.34 12.20 13.84
CA ASP A 197 -0.45 13.34 14.09
C ASP A 197 -0.91 14.64 13.39
N MET A 198 -1.99 14.56 12.61
CA MET A 198 -2.55 15.69 11.82
C MET A 198 -3.94 16.10 12.34
N LYS A 199 -4.08 16.33 13.65
CA LYS A 199 -5.39 16.56 14.28
C LYS A 199 -6.17 17.73 13.68
N GLU A 200 -5.53 18.88 13.44
CA GLU A 200 -6.16 20.05 12.84
C GLU A 200 -6.62 19.79 11.40
N PHE A 201 -5.76 19.15 10.60
CA PHE A 201 -6.11 18.74 9.26
C PHE A 201 -7.27 17.74 9.25
N LYS A 202 -7.26 16.77 10.17
CA LYS A 202 -8.33 15.78 10.31
C LYS A 202 -9.69 16.44 10.60
N SER A 203 -9.71 17.46 11.44
CA SER A 203 -10.95 18.19 11.81
C SER A 203 -11.49 19.07 10.67
N SER A 204 -10.65 19.48 9.71
CA SER A 204 -11.06 20.29 8.57
C SER A 204 -11.76 19.49 7.46
N ILE A 205 -11.65 18.14 7.48
CA ILE A 205 -12.22 17.26 6.46
C ILE A 205 -13.66 16.87 6.85
N PRO A 206 -14.66 17.15 6.00
CA PRO A 206 -16.03 16.74 6.26
C PRO A 206 -16.18 15.24 6.51
N SER A 207 -17.04 14.85 7.45
CA SER A 207 -17.19 13.46 7.88
C SER A 207 -17.58 12.49 6.75
N PHE A 208 -18.38 12.97 5.77
CA PHE A 208 -18.80 12.14 4.63
C PHE A 208 -17.67 11.79 3.65
N MET A 209 -16.53 12.47 3.74
CA MET A 209 -15.33 12.14 2.95
C MET A 209 -14.50 11.04 3.59
N TRP A 210 -14.73 10.72 4.85
CA TRP A 210 -13.97 9.65 5.53
C TRP A 210 -14.51 8.28 5.17
N MET A 211 -13.61 7.42 4.75
CA MET A 211 -13.92 6.05 4.35
C MET A 211 -13.64 5.07 5.48
N ASP A 212 -14.42 4.02 5.52
CA ASP A 212 -14.15 2.84 6.33
C ASP A 212 -12.98 2.05 5.73
N SER A 213 -11.98 1.73 6.55
CA SER A 213 -10.76 1.04 6.11
C SER A 213 -11.04 -0.38 5.61
N ARG A 214 -12.00 -1.07 6.23
CA ARG A 214 -12.40 -2.42 5.82
C ARG A 214 -12.98 -2.42 4.40
N LYS A 215 -13.83 -1.45 4.06
CA LYS A 215 -14.38 -1.30 2.70
C LYS A 215 -13.30 -0.98 1.67
N VAL A 216 -12.28 -0.20 2.05
CA VAL A 216 -11.14 0.08 1.17
C VAL A 216 -10.39 -1.19 0.82
N VAL A 217 -10.04 -2.02 1.80
CA VAL A 217 -9.28 -3.25 1.56
C VAL A 217 -10.10 -4.32 0.83
N GLU A 218 -11.42 -4.40 1.06
CA GLU A 218 -12.31 -5.29 0.30
C GLU A 218 -12.35 -4.92 -1.19
N GLN A 219 -12.51 -3.64 -1.51
CA GLN A 219 -12.46 -3.15 -2.89
C GLN A 219 -11.08 -3.38 -3.52
N ALA A 220 -10.00 -3.20 -2.77
CA ALA A 220 -8.63 -3.46 -3.23
C ALA A 220 -8.42 -4.95 -3.55
N TYR A 221 -8.92 -5.84 -2.68
CA TYR A 221 -8.90 -7.28 -2.91
C TYR A 221 -9.61 -7.65 -4.22
N GLU A 222 -10.87 -7.23 -4.37
CA GLU A 222 -11.66 -7.52 -5.57
C GLU A 222 -11.00 -6.99 -6.85
N ALA A 223 -10.47 -5.76 -6.80
CA ALA A 223 -9.78 -5.14 -7.93
C ALA A 223 -8.52 -5.93 -8.32
N SER A 224 -7.67 -6.26 -7.35
CA SER A 224 -6.43 -6.99 -7.60
C SER A 224 -6.66 -8.41 -8.11
N MET A 225 -7.69 -9.09 -7.59
CA MET A 225 -8.03 -10.45 -8.01
C MET A 225 -8.69 -10.48 -9.38
N SER A 226 -9.45 -9.45 -9.76
CA SER A 226 -10.05 -9.31 -11.10
C SER A 226 -9.11 -8.75 -12.16
N GLY A 227 -7.84 -8.44 -11.81
CA GLY A 227 -6.86 -7.91 -12.74
C GLY A 227 -7.08 -6.44 -13.11
N LYS A 228 -7.67 -5.62 -12.24
CA LYS A 228 -7.75 -4.18 -12.44
C LYS A 228 -6.41 -3.52 -12.17
N GLU A 229 -6.02 -2.62 -13.04
CA GLU A 229 -4.77 -1.85 -12.95
C GLU A 229 -4.83 -0.77 -11.86
N ILE A 230 -5.97 -0.08 -11.76
CA ILE A 230 -6.19 1.01 -10.79
C ILE A 230 -7.56 0.86 -10.16
N ILE A 231 -7.62 1.08 -8.85
CA ILE A 231 -8.88 1.27 -8.12
C ILE A 231 -8.87 2.58 -7.35
N ILE A 232 -9.84 3.45 -7.64
CA ILE A 232 -10.15 4.63 -6.83
C ILE A 232 -11.29 4.24 -5.88
N ASN A 233 -11.00 4.27 -4.58
CA ASN A 233 -11.96 3.86 -3.57
C ASN A 233 -12.98 4.97 -3.31
N GLY A 234 -14.27 4.59 -3.19
CA GLY A 234 -15.36 5.50 -2.94
C GLY A 234 -15.83 6.30 -4.18
N TRP A 235 -17.15 6.46 -4.32
CA TRP A 235 -17.74 7.12 -5.47
C TRP A 235 -17.42 8.63 -5.54
N ILE A 236 -17.37 9.30 -4.37
CA ILE A 236 -17.00 10.72 -4.25
C ILE A 236 -15.60 10.95 -4.84
N TYR A 237 -14.64 10.10 -4.48
CA TYR A 237 -13.27 10.21 -4.97
C TYR A 237 -13.12 9.90 -6.44
N LYS A 238 -13.97 9.03 -7.00
CA LYS A 238 -14.00 8.79 -8.45
C LYS A 238 -14.41 10.06 -9.20
N ILE A 239 -15.41 10.78 -8.70
CA ILE A 239 -15.86 12.07 -9.25
C ILE A 239 -14.74 13.12 -9.10
N LEU A 240 -14.15 13.25 -7.91
CA LEU A 240 -13.05 14.19 -7.68
C LEU A 240 -11.87 13.93 -8.62
N VAL A 241 -11.44 12.70 -8.73
CA VAL A 241 -10.31 12.33 -9.64
C VAL A 241 -10.68 12.57 -11.10
N PHE A 242 -11.92 12.34 -11.51
CA PHE A 242 -12.38 12.69 -12.85
C PHE A 242 -12.17 14.20 -13.12
N PHE A 243 -12.63 15.06 -12.22
CA PHE A 243 -12.43 16.50 -12.36
C PHE A 243 -10.95 16.90 -12.28
N MET A 244 -10.16 16.30 -11.40
CA MET A 244 -8.71 16.54 -11.33
C MET A 244 -8.01 16.26 -12.65
N LYS A 245 -8.42 15.20 -13.37
CA LYS A 245 -7.82 14.82 -14.66
C LYS A 245 -8.17 15.76 -15.81
N ILE A 246 -9.37 16.36 -15.81
CA ILE A 246 -9.82 17.23 -16.90
C ILE A 246 -9.60 18.73 -16.61
N THR A 247 -9.32 19.11 -15.36
CA THR A 247 -9.09 20.51 -14.98
C THR A 247 -7.71 20.97 -15.49
N PRO A 248 -7.66 21.99 -16.36
CA PRO A 248 -6.39 22.53 -16.82
C PRO A 248 -5.57 23.11 -15.66
N LYS A 249 -4.25 22.85 -15.65
CA LYS A 249 -3.34 23.26 -14.57
C LYS A 249 -3.37 24.78 -14.28
N TRP A 250 -3.64 25.61 -15.27
CA TRP A 250 -3.70 27.07 -15.12
C TRP A 250 -4.91 27.53 -14.31
N LEU A 251 -6.05 26.82 -14.39
CA LEU A 251 -7.25 27.13 -13.58
C LEU A 251 -7.01 26.85 -12.09
N VAL A 252 -6.20 25.86 -11.78
CA VAL A 252 -5.89 25.52 -10.36
C VAL A 252 -4.94 26.56 -9.76
N LYS A 253 -4.00 27.10 -10.55
CA LYS A 253 -3.06 28.16 -10.10
C LYS A 253 -3.75 29.48 -9.76
N LEU A 254 -4.86 29.81 -10.42
CA LEU A 254 -5.62 31.05 -10.14
C LEU A 254 -6.29 31.09 -8.75
N ARG A 255 -6.44 29.93 -8.08
CA ARG A 255 -7.03 29.82 -6.73
C ARG A 255 -6.00 29.80 -5.60
N SER A 256 -4.73 29.74 -5.90
CA SER A 256 -3.63 29.63 -4.92
C SER A 256 -2.88 30.95 -4.70
N ASN A 257 -3.33 32.02 -5.32
CA ASN A 257 -2.98 33.42 -5.03
C ASN A 257 -4.19 34.07 -4.35
#